data_dceff04145697a8dc8086cb7f96ae5f3
#
_entry.id   dceff04145697a8dc8086cb7f96ae5f3
#
_cell.length_a   1.000
_cell.length_b   1.000
_cell.length_c   1.000
_cell.angle_alpha   90.00
_cell.angle_beta   90.00
_cell.angle_gamma   90.00
#
_symmetry.space_group_name_H-M   'P 1'
#
loop_
_entity.id
_entity.type
_entity.pdbx_description
1 polymer ?
#
loop_
_entity_poly.entity_id
_entity_poly.type
_entity_poly.pdbx_seq_one_letter_code
_entity_poly.pdbx_strand_id
1 'polypeptide(L)'
;CLDKFIFAPKRRERQAAAQVATGDGIDAKTLKKVGPKPGWLETGASVFPVLAIVLVVRSFIYEPFQIPSGSMMPTLLIGDFILVEKFAYGIKDPIYQKTLIETGHPKRGDIVVFKYPEDPRLDYIKRAVGLPGDKVTYDPVAKEVTVQPGCSSGTACENALPITYSNVEPSDFVQTFARQNGGEASSGFFQVPKGETKDNGIRLVERKETLGDVTHR
;
A
#
# COMPACT_ATOMS: atom_id res chain seq x y z
N CYS A 1 -2.51 17.59 -26.61
CA CYS A 1 -2.13 17.15 -27.97
C CYS A 1 -3.33 17.05 -28.92
N LEU A 2 -4.45 16.44 -28.52
CA LEU A 2 -5.64 16.24 -29.39
C LEU A 2 -6.19 17.58 -29.94
N ASP A 3 -6.25 18.63 -29.12
CA ASP A 3 -6.71 19.95 -29.54
C ASP A 3 -5.87 20.53 -30.69
N LYS A 4 -4.54 20.34 -30.64
CA LYS A 4 -3.62 20.87 -31.64
C LYS A 4 -3.80 20.25 -33.03
N PHE A 5 -4.13 18.97 -33.09
CA PHE A 5 -4.22 18.22 -34.34
C PHE A 5 -5.63 18.17 -34.94
N ILE A 6 -6.68 18.12 -34.09
CA ILE A 6 -8.04 17.92 -34.55
C ILE A 6 -8.87 19.20 -34.55
N PHE A 7 -8.83 19.95 -33.43
CA PHE A 7 -9.73 21.10 -33.25
C PHE A 7 -9.11 22.46 -33.60
N ALA A 8 -7.79 22.60 -33.42
CA ALA A 8 -7.11 23.86 -33.75
C ALA A 8 -7.18 24.24 -35.21
N PRO A 9 -7.01 23.32 -36.21
CA PRO A 9 -7.12 23.68 -37.62
C PRO A 9 -8.53 24.21 -37.96
N LYS A 10 -9.60 23.50 -37.52
CA LYS A 10 -10.98 23.95 -37.76
C LYS A 10 -11.31 25.31 -37.11
N ARG A 11 -10.71 25.62 -35.97
CA ARG A 11 -10.86 26.93 -35.34
C ARG A 11 -10.15 28.02 -36.13
N ARG A 12 -8.93 27.75 -36.64
CA ARG A 12 -8.17 28.69 -37.45
C ARG A 12 -8.90 29.03 -38.75
N GLU A 13 -9.50 28.03 -39.41
CA GLU A 13 -10.33 28.24 -40.59
C GLU A 13 -11.54 29.15 -40.33
N ARG A 14 -12.27 28.89 -39.21
CA ARG A 14 -13.41 29.72 -38.81
C ARG A 14 -12.99 31.14 -38.44
N GLN A 15 -11.86 31.29 -37.78
CA GLN A 15 -11.31 32.62 -37.43
C GLN A 15 -10.84 33.37 -38.66
N ALA A 16 -10.20 32.68 -39.61
CA ALA A 16 -9.79 33.26 -40.89
C ALA A 16 -11.00 33.68 -41.74
N ALA A 17 -12.03 32.83 -41.82
CA ALA A 17 -13.27 33.16 -42.51
C ALA A 17 -13.98 34.40 -41.89
N ALA A 18 -13.98 34.50 -40.56
CA ALA A 18 -14.55 35.66 -39.88
C ALA A 18 -13.76 36.93 -40.08
N GLN A 19 -12.42 36.87 -40.17
CA GLN A 19 -11.57 38.00 -40.50
C GLN A 19 -11.83 38.51 -41.93
N VAL A 20 -11.93 37.60 -42.89
CA VAL A 20 -12.23 37.96 -44.28
C VAL A 20 -13.62 38.58 -44.43
N ALA A 21 -14.61 38.10 -43.69
CA ALA A 21 -15.98 38.59 -43.76
C ALA A 21 -16.20 39.98 -43.13
N THR A 22 -15.37 40.38 -42.17
CA THR A 22 -15.61 41.62 -41.39
C THR A 22 -14.51 42.68 -41.61
N GLY A 23 -13.51 42.43 -42.43
CA GLY A 23 -12.37 43.34 -42.60
C GLY A 23 -11.44 43.39 -41.38
N ASP A 24 -10.32 44.10 -41.52
CA ASP A 24 -9.18 44.10 -40.59
C ASP A 24 -9.43 44.74 -39.21
N GLY A 25 -10.69 44.99 -38.85
CA GLY A 25 -11.10 45.74 -37.65
C GLY A 25 -11.59 44.91 -36.45
N ILE A 26 -11.42 43.58 -36.46
CA ILE A 26 -11.90 42.75 -35.34
C ILE A 26 -10.85 42.68 -34.23
N ASP A 27 -11.27 43.10 -33.03
CA ASP A 27 -10.50 42.98 -31.79
C ASP A 27 -10.20 41.51 -31.46
N ALA A 28 -8.96 41.23 -31.01
CA ALA A 28 -8.49 39.88 -30.65
C ALA A 28 -9.38 39.14 -29.65
N LYS A 29 -10.12 39.87 -28.81
CA LYS A 29 -11.11 39.32 -27.89
C LYS A 29 -12.34 38.78 -28.62
N THR A 30 -12.79 39.41 -29.67
CA THR A 30 -13.96 39.01 -30.47
C THR A 30 -13.60 37.81 -31.34
N LEU A 31 -12.39 37.74 -31.86
CA LEU A 31 -11.89 36.59 -32.61
C LEU A 31 -11.85 35.29 -31.77
N LYS A 32 -11.52 35.41 -30.49
CA LYS A 32 -11.57 34.26 -29.56
C LYS A 32 -12.99 33.76 -29.33
N LYS A 33 -14.00 34.59 -29.41
CA LYS A 33 -15.42 34.18 -29.27
C LYS A 33 -15.98 33.46 -30.49
N VAL A 34 -15.40 33.66 -31.67
CA VAL A 34 -15.88 33.03 -32.94
C VAL A 34 -15.53 31.56 -33.05
N GLY A 35 -14.57 31.08 -32.29
CA GLY A 35 -14.23 29.66 -32.23
C GLY A 35 -13.87 29.23 -30.80
N PRO A 36 -14.82 29.19 -29.87
CA PRO A 36 -14.51 28.80 -28.50
C PRO A 36 -13.99 27.36 -28.44
N LYS A 37 -13.06 27.11 -27.55
CA LYS A 37 -12.65 25.72 -27.28
C LYS A 37 -13.87 24.99 -26.70
N PRO A 38 -14.14 23.73 -27.09
CA PRO A 38 -15.15 22.93 -26.43
C PRO A 38 -14.89 22.87 -24.93
N GLY A 39 -15.91 23.16 -24.10
CA GLY A 39 -15.74 23.25 -22.64
C GLY A 39 -15.13 22.01 -22.00
N TRP A 40 -15.45 20.82 -22.54
CA TRP A 40 -14.87 19.56 -22.06
C TRP A 40 -13.35 19.45 -22.32
N LEU A 41 -12.83 20.06 -23.40
CA LEU A 41 -11.39 20.11 -23.68
C LEU A 41 -10.66 21.05 -22.72
N GLU A 42 -11.29 22.15 -22.36
CA GLU A 42 -10.71 23.13 -21.43
C GLU A 42 -10.69 22.55 -20.01
N THR A 43 -11.81 21.94 -19.58
CA THR A 43 -11.88 21.20 -18.32
C THR A 43 -10.90 20.03 -18.29
N GLY A 44 -10.85 19.21 -19.35
CA GLY A 44 -9.92 18.10 -19.44
C GLY A 44 -8.45 18.54 -19.38
N ALA A 45 -8.11 19.65 -20.04
CA ALA A 45 -6.74 20.18 -20.02
C ALA A 45 -6.34 20.75 -18.65
N SER A 46 -7.28 21.31 -17.89
CA SER A 46 -7.02 21.84 -16.56
C SER A 46 -6.91 20.73 -15.48
N VAL A 47 -7.69 19.65 -15.61
CA VAL A 47 -7.69 18.54 -14.66
C VAL A 47 -6.60 17.51 -14.97
N PHE A 48 -6.19 17.38 -16.24
CA PHE A 48 -5.20 16.38 -16.68
C PHE A 48 -3.88 16.40 -15.88
N PRO A 49 -3.22 17.53 -15.61
CA PRO A 49 -1.96 17.54 -14.88
C PRO A 49 -2.12 17.00 -13.45
N VAL A 50 -3.23 17.30 -12.80
CA VAL A 50 -3.52 16.79 -11.44
C VAL A 50 -3.70 15.27 -11.48
N LEU A 51 -4.52 14.77 -12.40
CA LEU A 51 -4.72 13.34 -12.57
C LEU A 51 -3.42 12.62 -12.94
N ALA A 52 -2.60 13.22 -13.80
CA ALA A 52 -1.31 12.65 -14.18
C ALA A 52 -0.35 12.55 -12.98
N ILE A 53 -0.28 13.58 -12.14
CA ILE A 53 0.53 13.57 -10.92
C ILE A 53 0.02 12.48 -9.97
N VAL A 54 -1.27 12.44 -9.70
CA VAL A 54 -1.88 11.42 -8.82
C VAL A 54 -1.60 10.01 -9.35
N LEU A 55 -1.75 9.81 -10.68
CA LEU A 55 -1.46 8.52 -11.31
C LEU A 55 0.01 8.11 -11.11
N VAL A 56 0.96 9.02 -11.33
CA VAL A 56 2.39 8.75 -11.16
C VAL A 56 2.70 8.42 -9.70
N VAL A 57 2.22 9.25 -8.75
CA VAL A 57 2.45 9.03 -7.32
C VAL A 57 1.92 7.66 -6.91
N ARG A 58 0.67 7.33 -7.24
CA ARG A 58 0.04 6.06 -6.89
C ARG A 58 0.69 4.85 -7.59
N SER A 59 1.17 5.02 -8.81
CA SER A 59 1.78 3.92 -9.57
C SER A 59 3.17 3.55 -9.09
N PHE A 60 3.98 4.54 -8.69
CA PHE A 60 5.42 4.33 -8.45
C PHE A 60 5.89 4.66 -7.03
N ILE A 61 5.16 5.50 -6.30
CA ILE A 61 5.66 6.05 -5.04
C ILE A 61 4.89 5.45 -3.86
N TYR A 62 3.60 5.73 -3.75
CA TYR A 62 2.82 5.35 -2.58
C TYR A 62 1.50 4.69 -2.95
N GLU A 63 1.12 3.69 -2.17
CA GLU A 63 -0.18 3.04 -2.26
C GLU A 63 -0.84 2.94 -0.88
N PRO A 64 -2.04 3.53 -0.71
CA PRO A 64 -2.79 3.39 0.53
C PRO A 64 -3.47 2.02 0.59
N PHE A 65 -3.31 1.32 1.73
CA PHE A 65 -4.00 0.07 2.05
C PHE A 65 -4.77 0.21 3.35
N GLN A 66 -5.90 -0.48 3.43
CA GLN A 66 -6.62 -0.67 4.68
C GLN A 66 -6.36 -2.08 5.21
N ILE A 67 -6.07 -2.19 6.49
CA ILE A 67 -5.76 -3.47 7.14
C ILE A 67 -7.05 -4.27 7.35
N PRO A 68 -7.21 -5.43 6.68
CA PRO A 68 -8.43 -6.23 6.77
C PRO A 68 -8.44 -7.22 7.95
N SER A 69 -7.29 -7.55 8.53
CA SER A 69 -7.16 -8.62 9.52
C SER A 69 -6.23 -8.26 10.67
N GLY A 70 -6.45 -8.88 11.84
CA GLY A 70 -5.65 -8.65 13.04
C GLY A 70 -4.31 -9.41 13.11
N SER A 71 -3.83 -9.99 12.00
CA SER A 71 -2.62 -10.83 12.01
C SER A 71 -1.32 -10.08 12.33
N MET A 72 -1.35 -8.75 12.31
CA MET A 72 -0.23 -7.86 12.63
C MET A 72 -0.42 -7.08 13.93
N MET A 73 -1.44 -7.44 14.73
CA MET A 73 -1.62 -6.84 16.04
C MET A 73 -0.45 -7.16 16.99
N PRO A 74 -0.11 -6.28 17.90
CA PRO A 74 -0.68 -4.95 18.14
C PRO A 74 -0.12 -3.84 17.24
N THR A 75 0.82 -4.15 16.34
CA THR A 75 1.52 -3.15 15.52
C THR A 75 0.58 -2.46 14.53
N LEU A 76 -0.34 -3.23 13.92
CA LEU A 76 -1.35 -2.73 12.99
C LEU A 76 -2.71 -3.27 13.40
N LEU A 77 -3.69 -2.38 13.47
CA LEU A 77 -5.05 -2.72 13.86
C LEU A 77 -5.93 -2.95 12.63
N ILE A 78 -7.00 -3.71 12.82
CA ILE A 78 -8.04 -3.87 11.79
C ILE A 78 -8.69 -2.53 11.52
N GLY A 79 -8.72 -2.13 10.26
CA GLY A 79 -9.28 -0.85 9.83
C GLY A 79 -8.29 0.29 9.70
N ASP A 80 -7.05 0.12 10.20
CA ASP A 80 -6.01 1.12 10.01
C ASP A 80 -5.70 1.34 8.53
N PHE A 81 -5.38 2.59 8.19
CA PHE A 81 -4.84 2.95 6.89
C PHE A 81 -3.33 3.04 6.97
N ILE A 82 -2.66 2.35 6.08
CA ILE A 82 -1.21 2.40 5.93
C ILE A 82 -0.85 2.95 4.56
N LEU A 83 0.31 3.56 4.47
CA LEU A 83 0.88 4.02 3.22
C LEU A 83 2.10 3.15 2.88
N VAL A 84 1.99 2.38 1.80
CA VAL A 84 3.06 1.48 1.37
C VAL A 84 3.98 2.20 0.42
N GLU A 85 5.28 2.18 0.72
CA GLU A 85 6.35 2.72 -0.12
C GLU A 85 6.70 1.72 -1.22
N LYS A 86 6.22 1.97 -2.44
CA LYS A 86 6.45 1.05 -3.58
C LYS A 86 7.91 1.02 -4.04
N PHE A 87 8.64 2.07 -3.79
CA PHE A 87 10.04 2.21 -4.21
C PHE A 87 11.06 1.62 -3.22
N ALA A 88 10.63 1.19 -2.03
CA ALA A 88 11.54 0.73 -0.95
C ALA A 88 12.45 -0.41 -1.40
N TYR A 89 11.93 -1.36 -2.18
CA TYR A 89 12.68 -2.54 -2.66
C TYR A 89 12.86 -2.58 -4.16
N GLY A 90 12.39 -1.57 -4.89
CA GLY A 90 12.57 -1.46 -6.33
C GLY A 90 11.41 -0.75 -7.00
N ILE A 91 11.75 -0.04 -8.08
CA ILE A 91 10.74 0.56 -8.94
C ILE A 91 10.24 -0.54 -9.88
N LYS A 92 8.95 -0.86 -9.78
CA LYS A 92 8.30 -1.90 -10.59
C LYS A 92 7.44 -1.28 -11.67
N ASP A 93 7.35 -1.97 -12.81
CA ASP A 93 6.37 -1.66 -13.83
C ASP A 93 4.94 -1.84 -13.27
N PRO A 94 4.07 -0.83 -13.40
CA PRO A 94 2.71 -0.87 -12.85
C PRO A 94 1.81 -1.92 -13.52
N ILE A 95 2.16 -2.39 -14.72
CA ILE A 95 1.37 -3.36 -15.49
C ILE A 95 1.85 -4.80 -15.23
N TYR A 96 3.13 -5.07 -15.48
CA TYR A 96 3.70 -6.42 -15.42
C TYR A 96 4.37 -6.73 -14.08
N GLN A 97 4.47 -5.78 -13.17
CA GLN A 97 5.10 -5.91 -11.84
C GLN A 97 6.58 -6.35 -11.91
N LYS A 98 7.24 -6.19 -13.07
CA LYS A 98 8.67 -6.46 -13.22
C LYS A 98 9.49 -5.35 -12.56
N THR A 99 10.52 -5.72 -11.82
CA THR A 99 11.47 -4.76 -11.25
C THR A 99 12.30 -4.14 -12.35
N LEU A 100 12.20 -2.82 -12.51
CA LEU A 100 12.98 -2.02 -13.46
C LEU A 100 14.31 -1.59 -12.85
N ILE A 101 14.27 -1.15 -11.60
CA ILE A 101 15.43 -0.68 -10.85
C ILE A 101 15.30 -1.24 -9.43
N GLU A 102 16.32 -1.92 -8.94
CA GLU A 102 16.42 -2.34 -7.55
C GLU A 102 16.93 -1.18 -6.70
N THR A 103 16.21 -0.85 -5.63
CA THR A 103 16.55 0.24 -4.69
C THR A 103 16.97 -0.27 -3.33
N GLY A 104 16.60 -1.49 -2.98
CA GLY A 104 16.95 -2.10 -1.71
C GLY A 104 16.41 -3.52 -1.57
N HIS A 105 16.71 -4.13 -0.43
CA HIS A 105 16.24 -5.45 -0.05
C HIS A 105 15.55 -5.43 1.31
N PRO A 106 14.53 -6.28 1.53
CA PRO A 106 13.90 -6.41 2.83
C PRO A 106 14.92 -6.78 3.91
N LYS A 107 14.80 -6.16 5.05
CA LYS A 107 15.58 -6.50 6.26
C LYS A 107 14.73 -7.35 7.18
N ARG A 108 15.39 -8.10 8.07
CA ARG A 108 14.68 -8.84 9.12
C ARG A 108 13.92 -7.86 10.01
N GLY A 109 12.67 -8.18 10.30
CA GLY A 109 11.78 -7.32 11.07
C GLY A 109 10.95 -6.32 10.26
N ASP A 110 11.28 -6.08 8.98
CA ASP A 110 10.49 -5.19 8.12
C ASP A 110 9.06 -5.71 7.96
N ILE A 111 8.12 -4.79 7.92
CA ILE A 111 6.74 -5.09 7.54
C ILE A 111 6.63 -4.94 6.04
N VAL A 112 6.30 -6.04 5.37
CA VAL A 112 6.24 -6.12 3.91
C VAL A 112 4.84 -6.41 3.43
N VAL A 113 4.47 -5.77 2.32
CA VAL A 113 3.25 -6.06 1.57
C VAL A 113 3.65 -6.83 0.31
N PHE A 114 3.01 -7.97 0.07
CA PHE A 114 3.31 -8.82 -1.07
C PHE A 114 2.04 -9.48 -1.62
N LYS A 115 2.10 -9.87 -2.89
CA LYS A 115 1.02 -10.62 -3.52
C LYS A 115 0.99 -12.05 -2.99
N TYR A 116 -0.21 -12.54 -2.62
CA TYR A 116 -0.36 -13.91 -2.17
C TYR A 116 -0.05 -14.88 -3.32
N PRO A 117 0.86 -15.86 -3.12
CA PRO A 117 1.34 -16.70 -4.23
C PRO A 117 0.26 -17.55 -4.90
N GLU A 118 -0.75 -18.00 -4.16
CA GLU A 118 -1.85 -18.83 -4.70
C GLU A 118 -2.92 -17.99 -5.40
N ASP A 119 -3.15 -16.74 -4.95
CA ASP A 119 -4.05 -15.79 -5.58
C ASP A 119 -3.43 -14.39 -5.61
N PRO A 120 -2.73 -14.01 -6.70
CA PRO A 120 -2.06 -12.72 -6.82
C PRO A 120 -2.98 -11.48 -6.79
N ARG A 121 -4.31 -11.68 -6.74
CA ARG A 121 -5.27 -10.59 -6.56
C ARG A 121 -5.34 -10.12 -5.11
N LEU A 122 -4.86 -10.95 -4.17
CA LEU A 122 -4.86 -10.66 -2.75
C LEU A 122 -3.50 -10.12 -2.32
N ASP A 123 -3.51 -9.04 -1.56
CA ASP A 123 -2.33 -8.47 -0.93
C ASP A 123 -2.26 -8.92 0.53
N TYR A 124 -1.11 -9.45 0.92
CA TYR A 124 -0.82 -9.83 2.30
C TYR A 124 0.19 -8.88 2.91
N ILE A 125 0.00 -8.59 4.18
CA ILE A 125 0.94 -7.84 5.00
C ILE A 125 1.48 -8.74 6.10
N LYS A 126 2.79 -8.88 6.18
CA LYS A 126 3.47 -9.73 7.18
C LYS A 126 4.82 -9.12 7.56
N ARG A 127 5.37 -9.60 8.67
CA ARG A 127 6.73 -9.26 9.10
C ARG A 127 7.73 -10.25 8.50
N ALA A 128 8.81 -9.74 7.94
CA ALA A 128 9.92 -10.53 7.41
C ALA A 128 10.73 -11.11 8.58
N VAL A 129 10.63 -12.41 8.82
CA VAL A 129 11.37 -13.13 9.86
C VAL A 129 12.63 -13.77 9.28
N GLY A 130 12.53 -14.38 8.11
CA GLY A 130 13.64 -14.99 7.37
C GLY A 130 14.07 -14.13 6.18
N LEU A 131 15.34 -14.18 5.85
CA LEU A 131 15.94 -13.55 4.67
C LEU A 131 16.39 -14.62 3.67
N PRO A 132 16.67 -14.27 2.41
CA PRO A 132 17.19 -15.21 1.43
C PRO A 132 18.45 -15.92 1.95
N GLY A 133 18.46 -17.26 1.90
CA GLY A 133 19.54 -18.09 2.41
C GLY A 133 19.38 -18.50 3.88
N ASP A 134 18.34 -18.06 4.57
CA ASP A 134 18.05 -18.52 5.94
C ASP A 134 17.28 -19.84 5.91
N LYS A 135 17.55 -20.68 6.91
CA LYS A 135 16.72 -21.84 7.25
C LYS A 135 15.81 -21.49 8.40
N VAL A 136 14.51 -21.45 8.15
CA VAL A 136 13.49 -21.19 9.16
C VAL A 136 12.83 -22.52 9.54
N THR A 137 12.84 -22.85 10.83
CA THR A 137 12.21 -24.04 11.38
C THR A 137 11.14 -23.62 12.39
N TYR A 138 9.97 -24.20 12.29
CA TYR A 138 8.86 -23.99 13.24
C TYR A 138 8.64 -25.26 14.06
N ASP A 139 8.66 -25.12 15.39
CA ASP A 139 8.27 -26.18 16.32
C ASP A 139 6.78 -26.02 16.69
N PRO A 140 5.91 -26.92 16.23
CA PRO A 140 4.47 -26.83 16.51
C PRO A 140 4.09 -27.12 17.96
N VAL A 141 4.96 -27.80 18.73
CA VAL A 141 4.74 -28.12 20.13
C VAL A 141 5.11 -26.95 21.01
N ALA A 142 6.33 -26.44 20.87
CA ALA A 142 6.80 -25.27 21.58
C ALA A 142 6.19 -23.96 21.03
N LYS A 143 5.67 -23.99 19.80
CA LYS A 143 5.19 -22.81 19.05
C LYS A 143 6.28 -21.75 18.89
N GLU A 144 7.48 -22.22 18.62
CA GLU A 144 8.67 -21.38 18.48
C GLU A 144 9.24 -21.46 17.07
N VAL A 145 9.80 -20.36 16.63
CA VAL A 145 10.50 -20.25 15.35
C VAL A 145 12.00 -20.19 15.60
N THR A 146 12.77 -20.97 14.88
CA THR A 146 14.24 -20.91 14.89
C THR A 146 14.71 -20.45 13.52
N VAL A 147 15.61 -19.47 13.48
CA VAL A 147 16.18 -18.94 12.27
C VAL A 147 17.69 -19.17 12.26
N GLN A 148 18.19 -19.87 11.25
CA GLN A 148 19.61 -20.12 11.01
C GLN A 148 20.04 -19.37 9.75
N PRO A 149 20.87 -18.32 9.85
CA PRO A 149 21.37 -17.61 8.69
C PRO A 149 22.37 -18.44 7.87
N GLY A 150 22.66 -17.98 6.66
CA GLY A 150 23.74 -18.48 5.83
C GLY A 150 23.61 -19.90 5.30
N CYS A 151 22.40 -20.49 5.33
CA CYS A 151 22.12 -21.84 4.83
C CYS A 151 22.03 -21.91 3.30
N SER A 152 22.89 -21.22 2.57
CA SER A 152 22.92 -21.31 1.10
C SER A 152 23.44 -22.68 0.65
N SER A 153 23.01 -23.12 -0.54
CA SER A 153 23.40 -24.44 -1.10
C SER A 153 24.91 -24.65 -1.07
N GLY A 154 25.35 -25.60 -0.26
CA GLY A 154 26.77 -25.99 -0.14
C GLY A 154 27.57 -25.34 0.99
N THR A 155 26.98 -24.46 1.77
CA THR A 155 27.61 -23.85 2.96
C THR A 155 26.93 -24.38 4.23
N ALA A 156 27.71 -24.64 5.27
CA ALA A 156 27.15 -24.95 6.59
C ALA A 156 26.38 -23.72 7.12
N CYS A 157 25.17 -23.97 7.69
CA CYS A 157 24.42 -22.91 8.32
C CYS A 157 25.20 -22.28 9.48
N GLU A 158 25.04 -20.99 9.66
CA GLU A 158 25.51 -20.32 10.86
C GLU A 158 24.72 -20.77 12.10
N ASN A 159 25.18 -20.39 13.28
CA ASN A 159 24.44 -20.66 14.51
C ASN A 159 23.05 -20.01 14.45
N ALA A 160 22.08 -20.66 15.06
CA ALA A 160 20.73 -20.12 15.19
C ALA A 160 20.78 -18.74 15.87
N LEU A 161 19.98 -17.81 15.35
CA LEU A 161 19.83 -16.49 15.98
C LEU A 161 19.21 -16.66 17.36
N PRO A 162 19.70 -15.93 18.37
CA PRO A 162 19.09 -15.94 19.69
C PRO A 162 17.69 -15.33 19.60
N ILE A 163 16.71 -16.06 20.11
CA ILE A 163 15.34 -15.58 20.26
C ILE A 163 15.06 -15.48 21.75
N THR A 164 14.65 -14.30 22.20
CA THR A 164 14.29 -14.07 23.58
C THR A 164 12.89 -13.49 23.68
N TYR A 165 12.16 -13.92 24.71
CA TYR A 165 10.80 -13.46 24.97
C TYR A 165 10.74 -12.70 26.27
N SER A 166 10.02 -11.58 26.31
CA SER A 166 9.69 -10.92 27.57
C SER A 166 8.63 -11.70 28.34
N ASN A 167 8.40 -11.31 29.59
CA ASN A 167 7.24 -11.79 30.32
C ASN A 167 5.95 -11.45 29.58
N VAL A 168 4.97 -12.34 29.75
CA VAL A 168 3.62 -12.14 29.24
C VAL A 168 2.92 -11.09 30.09
N GLU A 169 2.39 -10.05 29.45
CA GLU A 169 1.66 -8.96 30.10
C GLU A 169 0.27 -8.80 29.48
N PRO A 170 -0.71 -8.29 30.25
CA PRO A 170 -2.00 -7.92 29.66
C PRO A 170 -1.83 -6.81 28.63
N SER A 171 -2.39 -6.99 27.45
CA SER A 171 -2.37 -5.96 26.40
C SER A 171 -3.49 -4.92 26.60
N ASP A 172 -3.42 -3.83 25.84
CA ASP A 172 -4.49 -2.83 25.78
C ASP A 172 -5.63 -3.25 24.83
N PHE A 173 -5.68 -4.53 24.44
CA PHE A 173 -6.68 -5.04 23.48
C PHE A 173 -7.56 -6.10 24.10
N VAL A 174 -8.85 -5.98 23.80
CA VAL A 174 -9.90 -6.93 24.19
C VAL A 174 -10.54 -7.48 22.92
N GLN A 175 -10.63 -8.79 22.82
CA GLN A 175 -11.36 -9.47 21.75
C GLN A 175 -12.76 -9.79 22.23
N THR A 176 -13.78 -9.34 21.51
CA THR A 176 -15.18 -9.67 21.76
C THR A 176 -15.67 -10.65 20.71
N PHE A 177 -16.59 -11.52 21.10
CA PHE A 177 -17.25 -12.47 20.22
C PHE A 177 -18.75 -12.14 20.20
N ALA A 178 -19.25 -11.69 19.04
CA ALA A 178 -20.67 -11.50 18.85
C ALA A 178 -21.23 -12.65 18.01
N ARG A 179 -22.27 -13.33 18.54
CA ARG A 179 -23.02 -14.32 17.80
C ARG A 179 -24.17 -13.61 17.09
N GLN A 180 -24.11 -13.50 15.80
CA GLN A 180 -25.26 -13.03 15.01
C GLN A 180 -26.31 -14.15 14.92
N ASN A 181 -27.59 -13.80 15.10
CA ASN A 181 -28.72 -14.75 15.01
C ASN A 181 -28.68 -15.48 13.67
N GLY A 182 -28.32 -16.76 13.67
CA GLY A 182 -28.32 -17.65 12.51
C GLY A 182 -27.11 -17.57 11.59
N GLY A 183 -26.03 -16.86 11.95
CA GLY A 183 -24.84 -16.65 11.13
C GLY A 183 -23.52 -16.94 11.83
N GLU A 184 -22.44 -16.71 11.13
CA GLU A 184 -21.07 -16.87 11.61
C GLU A 184 -20.78 -15.98 12.81
N ALA A 185 -20.00 -16.50 13.76
CA ALA A 185 -19.53 -15.71 14.89
C ALA A 185 -18.57 -14.62 14.39
N SER A 186 -18.93 -13.36 14.58
CA SER A 186 -18.02 -12.25 14.30
C SER A 186 -17.17 -11.94 15.53
N SER A 187 -15.86 -11.73 15.33
CA SER A 187 -14.98 -11.25 16.39
C SER A 187 -14.56 -9.82 16.13
N GLY A 188 -14.60 -8.99 17.17
CA GLY A 188 -14.12 -7.60 17.11
C GLY A 188 -12.94 -7.42 18.07
N PHE A 189 -12.00 -6.55 17.68
CA PHE A 189 -10.89 -6.14 18.54
C PHE A 189 -11.09 -4.68 18.94
N PHE A 190 -10.94 -4.40 20.23
CA PHE A 190 -11.15 -3.08 20.80
C PHE A 190 -9.97 -2.70 21.66
N GLN A 191 -9.53 -1.46 21.55
CA GLN A 191 -8.55 -0.90 22.46
C GLN A 191 -9.27 -0.48 23.74
N VAL A 192 -8.87 -1.07 24.87
CA VAL A 192 -9.46 -0.82 26.19
C VAL A 192 -8.31 -0.65 27.16
N PRO A 193 -8.20 0.48 27.89
CA PRO A 193 -7.12 0.74 28.83
C PRO A 193 -6.94 -0.39 29.84
N LYS A 194 -5.70 -0.58 30.31
CA LYS A 194 -5.39 -1.58 31.33
C LYS A 194 -6.18 -1.29 32.60
N GLY A 195 -6.87 -2.30 33.10
CA GLY A 195 -7.73 -2.19 34.30
C GLY A 195 -9.21 -1.98 34.00
N GLU A 196 -9.58 -1.63 32.78
CA GLU A 196 -10.97 -1.58 32.35
C GLU A 196 -11.41 -2.89 31.71
N THR A 197 -12.70 -3.20 31.80
CA THR A 197 -13.29 -4.39 31.16
C THR A 197 -14.33 -3.96 30.13
N LYS A 198 -14.48 -4.77 29.10
CA LYS A 198 -15.55 -4.64 28.12
C LYS A 198 -16.43 -5.87 28.20
N ASP A 199 -17.75 -5.65 28.21
CA ASP A 199 -18.72 -6.75 28.30
C ASP A 199 -18.50 -7.78 27.18
N ASN A 200 -18.51 -9.06 27.56
CA ASN A 200 -18.26 -10.19 26.67
C ASN A 200 -16.90 -10.20 25.97
N GLY A 201 -15.92 -9.50 26.54
CA GLY A 201 -14.58 -9.40 25.98
C GLY A 201 -13.53 -10.18 26.77
N ILE A 202 -12.61 -10.80 26.05
CA ILE A 202 -11.43 -11.47 26.62
C ILE A 202 -10.23 -10.55 26.34
N ARG A 203 -9.53 -10.14 27.41
CA ARG A 203 -8.31 -9.35 27.27
C ARG A 203 -7.20 -10.21 26.69
N LEU A 204 -6.61 -9.74 25.62
CA LEU A 204 -5.46 -10.38 25.02
C LEU A 204 -4.22 -10.16 25.88
N VAL A 205 -3.29 -11.08 25.76
CA VAL A 205 -1.96 -10.97 26.37
C VAL A 205 -0.95 -10.65 25.27
N GLU A 206 0.09 -9.94 25.65
CA GLU A 206 1.20 -9.59 24.75
C GLU A 206 2.54 -9.95 25.37
N ARG A 207 3.51 -10.22 24.53
CA ARG A 207 4.92 -10.35 24.91
C ARG A 207 5.78 -9.73 23.81
N LYS A 208 6.94 -9.25 24.17
CA LYS A 208 7.93 -8.82 23.19
C LYS A 208 8.78 -10.01 22.79
N GLU A 209 9.00 -10.16 21.52
CA GLU A 209 9.95 -11.10 20.94
C GLU A 209 11.15 -10.33 20.39
N THR A 210 12.34 -10.76 20.73
CA THR A 210 13.59 -10.22 20.19
C THR A 210 14.26 -11.34 19.42
N LEU A 211 14.41 -11.15 18.11
CA LEU A 211 15.04 -12.06 17.16
C LEU A 211 16.37 -11.40 16.69
N GLY A 212 17.50 -11.87 17.23
CA GLY A 212 18.78 -11.17 17.04
C GLY A 212 18.70 -9.73 17.55
N ASP A 213 18.87 -8.78 16.65
CA ASP A 213 18.85 -7.34 16.98
C ASP A 213 17.46 -6.68 16.81
N VAL A 214 16.47 -7.43 16.36
CA VAL A 214 15.12 -6.90 16.06
C VAL A 214 14.13 -7.29 17.14
N THR A 215 13.54 -6.28 17.78
CA THR A 215 12.49 -6.47 18.80
C THR A 215 11.13 -6.05 18.25
N HIS A 216 10.12 -6.88 18.47
CA HIS A 216 8.72 -6.60 18.13
C HIS A 216 7.76 -7.22 19.14
N ARG A 217 6.50 -6.75 19.10
CA ARG A 217 5.40 -7.30 19.91
C ARG A 217 4.55 -8.25 19.08
#